data_42364c8b2bd3b62045f8bcf9d8c04225
#
_entry.id   42364c8b2bd3b62045f8bcf9d8c04225
#
_cell.length_a   1.000
_cell.length_b   1.000
_cell.length_c   1.000
_cell.angle_alpha   90.00
_cell.angle_beta   90.00
_cell.angle_gamma   90.00
#
_symmetry.space_group_name_H-M   'P 1'
#
loop_
_entity.id
_entity.type
_entity.pdbx_description
1 polymer ?
#
loop_
_entity_poly.entity_id
_entity_poly.type
_entity_poly.pdbx_seq_one_letter_code
_entity_poly.pdbx_strand_id
1 'polypeptide(L)'
;MIDSHCHLDAPEFAADRDAVLARARAAGVVAQIIPAVTAASFSALAHLTAAEPDLHAAYGLHPMFLAEHRPQHLDQVRQHLDSGAAVAVGECGLDFFVEDLDPEQQRGYFHAQVQLAREFELPLVLHARRSVDEVIATLRRVGKLRGVVHSFSGSEEQASQLWKLGFSLGIGGPVTFDRAQRLRRIVASMPIEFLLLETDAPDQPDQWHRGLRNEPANLATVAQTIAELRGVSVEQIAQATSDNARRLFRLL
;
A
#
# COMPACT_ATOMS: atom_id res chain seq x y z
N MET A 1 5.48 9.14 11.81
CA MET A 1 5.58 8.10 10.77
C MET A 1 4.45 8.27 9.76
N ILE A 2 4.59 7.77 8.54
CA ILE A 2 3.51 7.72 7.54
C ILE A 2 3.16 6.26 7.28
N ASP A 3 1.88 5.93 7.40
CA ASP A 3 1.34 4.62 7.01
C ASP A 3 1.04 4.64 5.51
N SER A 4 1.84 3.93 4.73
CA SER A 4 1.73 3.97 3.26
C SER A 4 0.60 3.10 2.69
N HIS A 5 -0.10 2.33 3.54
CA HIS A 5 -1.21 1.47 3.13
C HIS A 5 -2.06 1.04 4.33
N CYS A 6 -3.28 1.56 4.40
CA CYS A 6 -4.24 1.17 5.42
C CYS A 6 -5.66 1.39 4.89
N HIS A 7 -6.60 0.50 5.23
CA HIS A 7 -8.00 0.60 4.84
C HIS A 7 -8.85 1.18 5.98
N LEU A 8 -8.53 2.40 6.42
CA LEU A 8 -9.29 3.06 7.48
C LEU A 8 -10.76 3.34 7.10
N ASP A 9 -11.10 3.31 5.79
CA ASP A 9 -12.45 3.38 5.25
C ASP A 9 -13.24 2.07 5.41
N ALA A 10 -12.58 0.96 5.73
CA ALA A 10 -13.20 -0.35 5.87
C ALA A 10 -14.34 -0.38 6.91
N PRO A 11 -15.38 -1.21 6.68
CA PRO A 11 -16.54 -1.31 7.57
C PRO A 11 -16.18 -1.76 8.99
N GLU A 12 -15.08 -2.49 9.17
CA GLU A 12 -14.54 -2.92 10.46
C GLU A 12 -14.21 -1.75 11.39
N PHE A 13 -13.95 -0.57 10.83
CA PHE A 13 -13.69 0.66 11.59
C PHE A 13 -14.91 1.57 11.73
N ALA A 14 -16.04 1.24 11.11
CA ALA A 14 -17.20 2.14 11.08
C ALA A 14 -17.70 2.58 12.47
N ALA A 15 -17.60 1.69 13.46
CA ALA A 15 -18.10 1.97 14.82
C ALA A 15 -17.14 2.84 15.67
N ASP A 16 -15.84 2.86 15.38
CA ASP A 16 -14.82 3.48 16.23
C ASP A 16 -13.69 4.19 15.45
N ARG A 17 -13.92 4.54 14.18
CA ARG A 17 -12.90 5.14 13.28
C ARG A 17 -12.20 6.35 13.89
N ASP A 18 -12.93 7.25 14.50
CA ASP A 18 -12.36 8.46 15.13
C ASP A 18 -11.43 8.09 16.29
N ALA A 19 -11.79 7.09 17.08
CA ALA A 19 -10.95 6.59 18.18
C ALA A 19 -9.69 5.87 17.64
N VAL A 20 -9.82 5.11 16.56
CA VAL A 20 -8.67 4.47 15.86
C VAL A 20 -7.73 5.54 15.34
N LEU A 21 -8.23 6.57 14.68
CA LEU A 21 -7.45 7.69 14.17
C LEU A 21 -6.74 8.46 15.29
N ALA A 22 -7.43 8.69 16.41
CA ALA A 22 -6.83 9.32 17.59
C ALA A 22 -5.67 8.47 18.16
N ARG A 23 -5.83 7.14 18.22
CA ARG A 23 -4.75 6.23 18.67
C ARG A 23 -3.57 6.23 17.70
N ALA A 24 -3.82 6.23 16.38
CA ALA A 24 -2.78 6.33 15.36
C ALA A 24 -1.96 7.62 15.53
N ARG A 25 -2.61 8.77 15.68
CA ARG A 25 -1.97 10.07 15.92
C ARG A 25 -1.15 10.06 17.22
N ALA A 26 -1.69 9.49 18.30
CA ALA A 26 -0.98 9.34 19.57
C ALA A 26 0.26 8.43 19.47
N ALA A 27 0.23 7.43 18.57
CA ALA A 27 1.38 6.57 18.27
C ALA A 27 2.39 7.22 17.30
N GLY A 28 2.17 8.47 16.88
CA GLY A 28 3.08 9.23 16.01
C GLY A 28 2.88 8.95 14.50
N VAL A 29 1.72 8.42 14.10
CA VAL A 29 1.32 8.36 12.69
C VAL A 29 0.79 9.74 12.30
N VAL A 30 1.47 10.39 11.36
CA VAL A 30 1.19 11.78 10.95
C VAL A 30 0.48 11.88 9.60
N ALA A 31 0.46 10.80 8.82
CA ALA A 31 -0.32 10.69 7.58
C ALA A 31 -0.58 9.22 7.25
N GLN A 32 -1.65 8.97 6.50
CA GLN A 32 -2.05 7.62 6.07
C GLN A 32 -2.51 7.68 4.61
N ILE A 33 -2.06 6.70 3.80
CA ILE A 33 -2.55 6.49 2.44
C ILE A 33 -3.64 5.43 2.49
N ILE A 34 -4.82 5.78 1.99
CA ILE A 34 -5.99 4.91 2.01
C ILE A 34 -6.35 4.56 0.57
N PRO A 35 -5.98 3.35 0.11
CA PRO A 35 -6.32 2.91 -1.22
C PRO A 35 -7.72 2.31 -1.26
N ALA A 36 -8.54 2.80 -2.18
CA ALA A 36 -9.84 2.22 -2.47
C ALA A 36 -9.69 0.83 -3.11
N VAL A 37 -10.61 -0.07 -2.82
CA VAL A 37 -10.63 -1.43 -3.37
C VAL A 37 -11.71 -1.65 -4.43
N THR A 38 -12.82 -0.88 -4.37
CA THR A 38 -13.93 -0.93 -5.35
C THR A 38 -14.46 0.46 -5.64
N ALA A 39 -15.07 0.65 -6.80
CA ALA A 39 -15.71 1.92 -7.16
C ALA A 39 -16.84 2.33 -6.21
N ALA A 40 -17.46 1.38 -5.52
CA ALA A 40 -18.52 1.65 -4.55
C ALA A 40 -18.02 2.46 -3.34
N SER A 41 -16.74 2.35 -2.97
CA SER A 41 -16.16 3.07 -1.83
C SER A 41 -15.65 4.48 -2.18
N PHE A 42 -15.51 4.84 -3.46
CA PHE A 42 -14.83 6.07 -3.90
C PHE A 42 -15.42 7.35 -3.29
N SER A 43 -16.75 7.47 -3.29
CA SER A 43 -17.40 8.66 -2.73
C SER A 43 -17.21 8.79 -1.21
N ALA A 44 -17.32 7.66 -0.49
CA ALA A 44 -17.11 7.66 0.96
C ALA A 44 -15.65 7.98 1.31
N LEU A 45 -14.68 7.41 0.57
CA LEU A 45 -13.26 7.71 0.72
C LEU A 45 -12.95 9.18 0.45
N ALA A 46 -13.52 9.76 -0.62
CA ALA A 46 -13.35 11.18 -0.93
C ALA A 46 -13.85 12.09 0.21
N HIS A 47 -15.00 11.76 0.81
CA HIS A 47 -15.52 12.50 1.96
C HIS A 47 -14.62 12.34 3.20
N LEU A 48 -14.15 11.12 3.48
CA LEU A 48 -13.28 10.85 4.61
C LEU A 48 -11.97 11.66 4.51
N THR A 49 -11.30 11.61 3.37
CA THR A 49 -10.02 12.31 3.17
C THR A 49 -10.19 13.83 3.04
N ALA A 50 -11.36 14.33 2.64
CA ALA A 50 -11.64 15.76 2.68
C ALA A 50 -11.88 16.29 4.10
N ALA A 51 -12.36 15.45 5.02
CA ALA A 51 -12.60 15.82 6.42
C ALA A 51 -11.33 15.77 7.28
N GLU A 52 -10.36 14.91 6.93
CA GLU A 52 -9.17 14.63 7.73
C GLU A 52 -7.90 14.93 6.91
N PRO A 53 -7.14 15.99 7.23
CA PRO A 53 -6.03 16.46 6.39
C PRO A 53 -4.80 15.54 6.38
N ASP A 54 -4.71 14.60 7.31
CA ASP A 54 -3.66 13.58 7.39
C ASP A 54 -4.04 12.26 6.68
N LEU A 55 -5.21 12.21 6.03
CA LEU A 55 -5.65 11.08 5.21
C LEU A 55 -5.57 11.42 3.72
N HIS A 56 -4.99 10.52 2.95
CA HIS A 56 -4.77 10.72 1.52
C HIS A 56 -5.33 9.55 0.71
N ALA A 57 -6.17 9.84 -0.27
CA ALA A 57 -6.82 8.82 -1.09
C ALA A 57 -5.95 8.35 -2.25
N ALA A 58 -5.96 7.03 -2.49
CA ALA A 58 -5.61 6.45 -3.77
C ALA A 58 -6.84 5.75 -4.36
N TYR A 59 -7.04 5.83 -5.67
CA TYR A 59 -8.22 5.23 -6.33
C TYR A 59 -7.80 4.14 -7.29
N GLY A 60 -8.40 2.96 -7.10
CA GLY A 60 -8.12 1.78 -7.89
C GLY A 60 -9.20 0.71 -7.77
N LEU A 61 -9.01 -0.36 -8.52
CA LEU A 61 -9.88 -1.53 -8.58
C LEU A 61 -9.05 -2.77 -8.22
N HIS A 62 -9.23 -3.25 -6.99
CA HIS A 62 -8.43 -4.30 -6.41
C HIS A 62 -8.76 -5.68 -7.02
N PRO A 63 -7.78 -6.54 -7.36
CA PRO A 63 -8.02 -7.80 -8.05
C PRO A 63 -8.91 -8.80 -7.29
N MET A 64 -8.93 -8.77 -5.96
CA MET A 64 -9.78 -9.68 -5.17
C MET A 64 -11.27 -9.35 -5.27
N PHE A 65 -11.66 -8.15 -5.68
CA PHE A 65 -13.05 -7.71 -5.84
C PHE A 65 -13.50 -7.74 -7.30
N LEU A 66 -12.89 -8.58 -8.12
CA LEU A 66 -13.11 -8.67 -9.57
C LEU A 66 -14.58 -8.83 -9.96
N ALA A 67 -15.35 -9.58 -9.18
CA ALA A 67 -16.79 -9.80 -9.42
C ALA A 67 -17.63 -8.50 -9.33
N GLU A 68 -17.15 -7.50 -8.58
CA GLU A 68 -17.80 -6.21 -8.41
C GLU A 68 -17.41 -5.21 -9.50
N HIS A 69 -16.31 -5.47 -10.23
CA HIS A 69 -15.81 -4.52 -11.22
C HIS A 69 -16.61 -4.56 -12.52
N ARG A 70 -16.73 -3.40 -13.14
CA ARG A 70 -17.32 -3.20 -14.47
C ARG A 70 -16.39 -2.28 -15.28
N PRO A 71 -16.32 -2.38 -16.61
CA PRO A 71 -15.45 -1.51 -17.43
C PRO A 71 -15.62 -0.02 -17.14
N GLN A 72 -16.85 0.42 -16.87
CA GLN A 72 -17.16 1.82 -16.55
C GLN A 72 -16.54 2.31 -15.23
N HIS A 73 -16.13 1.41 -14.34
CA HIS A 73 -15.46 1.79 -13.10
C HIS A 73 -14.04 2.36 -13.36
N LEU A 74 -13.41 2.02 -14.49
CA LEU A 74 -12.16 2.65 -14.91
C LEU A 74 -12.35 4.13 -15.24
N ASP A 75 -13.51 4.51 -15.80
CA ASP A 75 -13.86 5.91 -16.03
C ASP A 75 -14.06 6.65 -14.70
N GLN A 76 -14.62 5.98 -13.68
CA GLN A 76 -14.76 6.53 -12.34
C GLN A 76 -13.39 6.72 -11.66
N VAL A 77 -12.46 5.75 -11.80
CA VAL A 77 -11.07 5.96 -11.37
C VAL A 77 -10.52 7.22 -12.01
N ARG A 78 -10.58 7.34 -13.35
CA ARG A 78 -10.12 8.52 -14.09
C ARG A 78 -10.72 9.82 -13.54
N GLN A 79 -12.03 9.88 -13.30
CA GLN A 79 -12.71 11.06 -12.73
C GLN A 79 -12.13 11.49 -11.39
N HIS A 80 -11.83 10.53 -10.50
CA HIS A 80 -11.20 10.84 -9.22
C HIS A 80 -9.74 11.29 -9.36
N LEU A 81 -9.01 10.79 -10.35
CA LEU A 81 -7.66 11.26 -10.65
C LEU A 81 -7.67 12.69 -11.23
N ASP A 82 -8.62 12.99 -12.11
CA ASP A 82 -8.82 14.33 -12.70
C ASP A 82 -9.14 15.41 -11.65
N SER A 83 -9.72 15.03 -10.50
CA SER A 83 -9.99 15.97 -9.41
C SER A 83 -8.74 16.57 -8.77
N GLY A 84 -7.58 15.92 -8.97
CA GLY A 84 -6.30 16.32 -8.37
C GLY A 84 -6.15 16.01 -6.87
N ALA A 85 -7.16 15.37 -6.25
CA ALA A 85 -7.12 15.01 -4.83
C ALA A 85 -6.45 13.64 -4.57
N ALA A 86 -6.29 12.81 -5.61
CA ALA A 86 -5.65 11.51 -5.51
C ALA A 86 -4.13 11.64 -5.39
N VAL A 87 -3.52 10.92 -4.45
CA VAL A 87 -2.05 10.85 -4.33
C VAL A 87 -1.43 9.66 -5.06
N ALA A 88 -2.24 8.67 -5.48
CA ALA A 88 -1.80 7.47 -6.20
C ALA A 88 -2.94 6.83 -6.99
N VAL A 89 -2.60 5.94 -7.92
CA VAL A 89 -3.51 4.97 -8.53
C VAL A 89 -3.37 3.65 -7.77
N GLY A 90 -4.44 3.16 -7.21
CA GLY A 90 -4.48 1.93 -6.44
C GLY A 90 -5.61 1.92 -5.38
N GLU A 91 -5.85 0.78 -4.77
CA GLU A 91 -5.06 -0.44 -4.92
C GLU A 91 -5.41 -1.16 -6.22
N CYS A 92 -4.39 -1.62 -6.92
CA CYS A 92 -4.54 -2.39 -8.14
C CYS A 92 -3.43 -3.44 -8.23
N GLY A 93 -3.53 -4.38 -9.15
CA GLY A 93 -2.50 -5.42 -9.28
C GLY A 93 -3.06 -6.76 -9.66
N LEU A 94 -2.39 -7.82 -9.17
CA LEU A 94 -2.70 -9.21 -9.49
C LEU A 94 -2.70 -10.07 -8.23
N ASP A 95 -3.71 -10.94 -8.08
CA ASP A 95 -3.78 -11.98 -7.06
C ASP A 95 -4.00 -13.35 -7.72
N PHE A 96 -2.99 -14.20 -7.70
CA PHE A 96 -3.07 -15.57 -8.19
C PHE A 96 -3.10 -16.60 -7.06
N PHE A 97 -3.38 -16.14 -5.86
CA PHE A 97 -3.63 -17.03 -4.72
C PHE A 97 -5.08 -17.47 -4.64
N VAL A 98 -6.01 -16.59 -5.02
CA VAL A 98 -7.45 -16.88 -5.04
C VAL A 98 -7.78 -17.56 -6.37
N GLU A 99 -8.21 -18.84 -6.31
CA GLU A 99 -8.33 -19.71 -7.49
C GLU A 99 -9.50 -19.35 -8.41
N ASP A 100 -10.59 -18.78 -7.87
CA ASP A 100 -11.83 -18.50 -8.61
C ASP A 100 -11.84 -17.15 -9.34
N LEU A 101 -10.72 -16.42 -9.35
CA LEU A 101 -10.58 -15.13 -10.02
C LEU A 101 -9.99 -15.32 -11.42
N ASP A 102 -10.67 -14.79 -12.45
CA ASP A 102 -10.21 -14.84 -13.84
C ASP A 102 -8.88 -14.06 -14.01
N PRO A 103 -7.75 -14.74 -14.32
CA PRO A 103 -6.46 -14.06 -14.47
C PRO A 103 -6.42 -13.09 -15.65
N GLU A 104 -7.13 -13.34 -16.75
CA GLU A 104 -7.14 -12.45 -17.91
C GLU A 104 -7.91 -11.16 -17.61
N GLN A 105 -9.00 -11.27 -16.88
CA GLN A 105 -9.75 -10.10 -16.43
C GLN A 105 -8.93 -9.27 -15.44
N GLN A 106 -8.21 -9.90 -14.49
CA GLN A 106 -7.27 -9.21 -13.60
C GLN A 106 -6.21 -8.44 -14.40
N ARG A 107 -5.58 -9.09 -15.40
CA ARG A 107 -4.58 -8.46 -16.30
C ARG A 107 -5.14 -7.25 -17.02
N GLY A 108 -6.38 -7.35 -17.51
CA GLY A 108 -7.07 -6.26 -18.19
C GLY A 108 -7.22 -5.02 -17.29
N TYR A 109 -7.77 -5.20 -16.09
CA TYR A 109 -7.91 -4.11 -15.11
C TYR A 109 -6.56 -3.57 -14.63
N PHE A 110 -5.60 -4.44 -14.34
CA PHE A 110 -4.27 -4.01 -13.93
C PHE A 110 -3.59 -3.17 -15.00
N HIS A 111 -3.59 -3.65 -16.26
CA HIS A 111 -2.99 -2.90 -17.37
C HIS A 111 -3.63 -1.53 -17.59
N ALA A 112 -4.96 -1.45 -17.54
CA ALA A 112 -5.68 -0.18 -17.67
C ALA A 112 -5.27 0.82 -16.58
N GLN A 113 -5.17 0.38 -15.33
CA GLN A 113 -4.79 1.24 -14.21
C GLN A 113 -3.31 1.65 -14.26
N VAL A 114 -2.42 0.78 -14.75
CA VAL A 114 -1.01 1.14 -15.01
C VAL A 114 -0.92 2.24 -16.09
N GLN A 115 -1.77 2.21 -17.12
CA GLN A 115 -1.82 3.29 -18.12
C GLN A 115 -2.33 4.60 -17.51
N LEU A 116 -3.36 4.55 -16.64
CA LEU A 116 -3.83 5.73 -15.91
C LEU A 116 -2.71 6.33 -15.05
N ALA A 117 -1.99 5.50 -14.30
CA ALA A 117 -0.86 5.98 -13.48
C ALA A 117 0.21 6.70 -14.31
N ARG A 118 0.51 6.17 -15.51
CA ARG A 118 1.45 6.80 -16.43
C ARG A 118 0.93 8.11 -17.01
N GLU A 119 -0.35 8.15 -17.37
CA GLU A 119 -1.01 9.33 -17.94
C GLU A 119 -1.07 10.50 -16.95
N PHE A 120 -1.46 10.20 -15.70
CA PHE A 120 -1.57 11.20 -14.64
C PHE A 120 -0.24 11.46 -13.89
N GLU A 121 0.83 10.77 -14.26
CA GLU A 121 2.13 10.83 -13.56
C GLU A 121 2.02 10.58 -12.06
N LEU A 122 1.08 9.72 -11.64
CA LEU A 122 0.85 9.32 -10.26
C LEU A 122 1.60 8.01 -9.93
N PRO A 123 2.01 7.82 -8.68
CA PRO A 123 2.55 6.54 -8.25
C PRO A 123 1.47 5.46 -8.22
N LEU A 124 1.91 4.19 -8.30
CA LEU A 124 1.06 3.02 -8.14
C LEU A 124 1.12 2.49 -6.71
N VAL A 125 -0.02 2.10 -6.14
CA VAL A 125 -0.11 1.23 -4.96
C VAL A 125 -0.51 -0.16 -5.44
N LEU A 126 0.42 -1.12 -5.35
CA LEU A 126 0.32 -2.41 -6.02
C LEU A 126 0.13 -3.56 -5.07
N HIS A 127 -0.94 -4.34 -5.31
CA HIS A 127 -1.13 -5.68 -4.79
C HIS A 127 -0.42 -6.71 -5.67
N ALA A 128 0.34 -7.62 -5.06
CA ALA A 128 1.08 -8.65 -5.81
C ALA A 128 1.18 -9.95 -5.01
N ARG A 129 0.15 -10.79 -5.09
CA ARG A 129 0.11 -12.06 -4.37
C ARG A 129 0.23 -13.24 -5.33
N ARG A 130 1.34 -14.02 -5.22
CA ARG A 130 1.74 -15.07 -6.18
C ARG A 130 1.88 -14.57 -7.63
N SER A 131 2.14 -13.27 -7.81
CA SER A 131 2.13 -12.59 -9.11
C SER A 131 3.27 -11.60 -9.32
N VAL A 132 4.23 -11.52 -8.38
CA VAL A 132 5.29 -10.49 -8.37
C VAL A 132 6.07 -10.47 -9.69
N ASP A 133 6.39 -11.63 -10.29
CA ASP A 133 7.15 -11.70 -11.55
C ASP A 133 6.36 -11.08 -12.71
N GLU A 134 5.04 -11.33 -12.77
CA GLU A 134 4.19 -10.76 -13.81
C GLU A 134 3.95 -9.27 -13.62
N VAL A 135 3.82 -8.81 -12.37
CA VAL A 135 3.81 -7.38 -12.04
C VAL A 135 5.11 -6.73 -12.54
N ILE A 136 6.27 -7.26 -12.19
CA ILE A 136 7.58 -6.76 -12.64
C ILE A 136 7.66 -6.71 -14.18
N ALA A 137 7.23 -7.77 -14.86
CA ALA A 137 7.23 -7.83 -16.33
C ALA A 137 6.36 -6.73 -16.94
N THR A 138 5.19 -6.48 -16.37
CA THR A 138 4.27 -5.42 -16.82
C THR A 138 4.87 -4.04 -16.60
N LEU A 139 5.42 -3.77 -15.40
CA LEU A 139 6.06 -2.49 -15.08
C LEU A 139 7.25 -2.19 -16.00
N ARG A 140 8.07 -3.22 -16.28
CA ARG A 140 9.22 -3.10 -17.19
C ARG A 140 8.78 -2.78 -18.62
N ARG A 141 7.72 -3.42 -19.11
CA ARG A 141 7.19 -3.22 -20.46
C ARG A 141 6.62 -1.81 -20.65
N VAL A 142 5.90 -1.29 -19.65
CA VAL A 142 5.30 0.05 -19.73
C VAL A 142 6.34 1.14 -19.52
N GLY A 143 7.23 0.97 -18.56
CA GLY A 143 8.32 1.92 -18.24
C GLY A 143 7.85 3.26 -17.69
N LYS A 144 8.78 4.06 -17.15
CA LYS A 144 8.54 5.40 -16.60
C LYS A 144 7.43 5.44 -15.53
N LEU A 145 7.41 4.43 -14.68
CA LEU A 145 6.47 4.28 -13.57
C LEU A 145 7.24 4.38 -12.25
N ARG A 146 6.53 4.71 -11.19
CA ARG A 146 6.99 4.62 -9.81
C ARG A 146 5.84 4.14 -8.94
N GLY A 147 6.12 3.64 -7.75
CA GLY A 147 5.07 3.18 -6.85
C GLY A 147 5.62 2.39 -5.67
N VAL A 148 4.71 1.69 -5.04
CA VAL A 148 4.99 0.74 -3.95
C VAL A 148 4.32 -0.59 -4.25
N VAL A 149 5.03 -1.68 -4.02
CA VAL A 149 4.41 -3.00 -3.88
C VAL A 149 4.15 -3.18 -2.40
N HIS A 150 2.87 -3.06 -2.02
CA HIS A 150 2.45 -3.21 -0.63
C HIS A 150 2.55 -4.67 -0.18
N SER A 151 2.65 -4.88 1.12
CA SER A 151 2.70 -6.22 1.73
C SER A 151 3.69 -7.18 1.04
N PHE A 152 4.87 -6.65 0.71
CA PHE A 152 5.83 -7.38 -0.10
C PHE A 152 6.25 -8.70 0.56
N SER A 153 6.08 -9.79 -0.17
CA SER A 153 6.39 -11.16 0.27
C SER A 153 7.25 -11.97 -0.72
N GLY A 154 7.83 -11.28 -1.71
CA GLY A 154 8.64 -11.87 -2.77
C GLY A 154 10.03 -12.33 -2.35
N SER A 155 10.88 -12.62 -3.35
CA SER A 155 12.29 -12.98 -3.17
C SER A 155 13.20 -11.75 -3.15
N GLU A 156 14.46 -11.94 -2.74
CA GLU A 156 15.50 -10.89 -2.79
C GLU A 156 15.76 -10.42 -4.23
N GLU A 157 15.69 -11.34 -5.19
CA GLU A 157 15.86 -11.03 -6.62
C GLU A 157 14.69 -10.17 -7.13
N GLN A 158 13.46 -10.52 -6.75
CA GLN A 158 12.26 -9.73 -7.10
C GLN A 158 12.32 -8.34 -6.47
N ALA A 159 12.71 -8.23 -5.20
CA ALA A 159 12.95 -6.96 -4.53
C ALA A 159 13.98 -6.11 -5.30
N SER A 160 15.12 -6.70 -5.66
CA SER A 160 16.17 -6.01 -6.44
C SER A 160 15.67 -5.52 -7.81
N GLN A 161 14.81 -6.28 -8.47
CA GLN A 161 14.23 -5.88 -9.75
C GLN A 161 13.26 -4.70 -9.57
N LEU A 162 12.45 -4.70 -8.51
CA LEU A 162 11.52 -3.60 -8.19
C LEU A 162 12.27 -2.29 -7.90
N TRP A 163 13.34 -2.31 -7.10
CA TRP A 163 14.15 -1.11 -6.84
C TRP A 163 14.74 -0.53 -8.12
N LYS A 164 15.26 -1.38 -9.02
CA LYS A 164 15.79 -0.94 -10.33
C LYS A 164 14.73 -0.30 -11.22
N LEU A 165 13.46 -0.63 -11.00
CA LEU A 165 12.32 -0.02 -11.69
C LEU A 165 11.77 1.23 -10.97
N GLY A 166 12.34 1.61 -9.81
CA GLY A 166 11.90 2.76 -9.02
C GLY A 166 10.71 2.48 -8.10
N PHE A 167 10.48 1.20 -7.74
CA PHE A 167 9.41 0.79 -6.84
C PHE A 167 9.90 0.55 -5.43
N SER A 168 9.21 1.14 -4.46
CA SER A 168 9.37 0.89 -3.03
C SER A 168 8.67 -0.41 -2.62
N LEU A 169 9.05 -0.93 -1.45
CA LEU A 169 8.39 -2.06 -0.81
C LEU A 169 7.68 -1.57 0.45
N GLY A 170 6.39 -1.87 0.55
CA GLY A 170 5.59 -1.69 1.75
C GLY A 170 5.84 -2.86 2.71
N ILE A 171 6.22 -2.54 3.93
CA ILE A 171 6.57 -3.53 4.96
C ILE A 171 5.70 -3.27 6.19
N GLY A 172 4.85 -4.26 6.49
CA GLY A 172 3.88 -4.22 7.57
C GLY A 172 4.08 -5.30 8.63
N GLY A 173 3.01 -5.60 9.37
CA GLY A 173 2.96 -6.56 10.48
C GLY A 173 3.69 -7.89 10.26
N PRO A 174 3.67 -8.50 9.07
CA PRO A 174 4.38 -9.76 8.80
C PRO A 174 5.89 -9.76 9.15
N VAL A 175 6.59 -8.62 9.11
CA VAL A 175 8.02 -8.53 9.47
C VAL A 175 8.29 -8.83 10.94
N THR A 176 7.29 -8.67 11.80
CA THR A 176 7.42 -8.88 13.24
C THR A 176 7.48 -10.37 13.64
N PHE A 177 7.01 -11.25 12.77
CA PHE A 177 7.04 -12.69 13.05
C PHE A 177 8.43 -13.29 12.80
N ASP A 178 8.99 -13.98 13.77
CA ASP A 178 10.31 -14.61 13.64
C ASP A 178 10.40 -15.61 12.49
N ARG A 179 9.31 -16.28 12.16
CA ARG A 179 9.24 -17.21 11.02
C ARG A 179 9.40 -16.54 9.65
N ALA A 180 9.20 -15.22 9.55
CA ALA A 180 9.30 -14.46 8.30
C ALA A 180 10.76 -14.18 7.88
N GLN A 181 11.64 -15.17 8.00
CA GLN A 181 13.09 -15.04 7.87
C GLN A 181 13.53 -14.39 6.55
N ARG A 182 12.88 -14.74 5.42
CA ARG A 182 13.20 -14.14 4.12
C ARG A 182 12.90 -12.63 4.10
N LEU A 183 11.70 -12.24 4.54
CA LEU A 183 11.31 -10.84 4.61
C LEU A 183 12.24 -10.05 5.54
N ARG A 184 12.54 -10.61 6.70
CA ARG A 184 13.46 -10.00 7.69
C ARG A 184 14.85 -9.78 7.12
N ARG A 185 15.42 -10.73 6.35
CA ARG A 185 16.72 -10.54 5.66
C ARG A 185 16.66 -9.44 4.62
N ILE A 186 15.60 -9.41 3.79
CA ILE A 186 15.41 -8.34 2.79
C ILE A 186 15.38 -6.98 3.49
N VAL A 187 14.57 -6.85 4.54
CA VAL A 187 14.41 -5.59 5.28
C VAL A 187 15.70 -5.15 5.96
N ALA A 188 16.49 -6.08 6.50
CA ALA A 188 17.77 -5.77 7.13
C ALA A 188 18.81 -5.15 6.17
N SER A 189 18.78 -5.54 4.88
CA SER A 189 19.82 -5.21 3.90
C SER A 189 19.36 -4.33 2.73
N MET A 190 18.05 -4.14 2.54
CA MET A 190 17.55 -3.33 1.42
C MET A 190 17.99 -1.87 1.49
N PRO A 191 18.12 -1.19 0.34
CA PRO A 191 18.35 0.25 0.31
C PRO A 191 17.22 0.98 1.03
N ILE A 192 17.57 1.84 1.99
CA ILE A 192 16.58 2.50 2.86
C ILE A 192 15.62 3.40 2.09
N GLU A 193 16.05 3.96 0.98
CA GLU A 193 15.27 4.84 0.10
C GLU A 193 14.07 4.16 -0.57
N PHE A 194 14.01 2.82 -0.56
CA PHE A 194 12.90 2.02 -1.11
C PHE A 194 12.05 1.37 -0.02
N LEU A 195 12.31 1.64 1.25
CA LEU A 195 11.52 1.12 2.38
C LEU A 195 10.36 2.06 2.69
N LEU A 196 9.14 1.52 2.75
CA LEU A 196 7.97 2.18 3.31
C LEU A 196 7.42 1.36 4.48
N LEU A 197 6.85 2.04 5.47
CA LEU A 197 6.09 1.41 6.54
C LEU A 197 4.62 1.40 6.17
N GLU A 198 3.94 0.33 6.54
CA GLU A 198 2.49 0.21 6.40
C GLU A 198 1.90 -0.69 7.48
N THR A 199 0.58 -0.67 7.64
CA THR A 199 -0.11 -1.60 8.52
C THR A 199 -0.95 -2.62 7.77
N ASP A 200 -1.52 -2.24 6.63
CA ASP A 200 -2.58 -2.97 5.93
C ASP A 200 -3.82 -3.22 6.83
N ALA A 201 -4.01 -2.35 7.82
CA ALA A 201 -5.14 -2.46 8.76
C ALA A 201 -6.49 -2.31 8.01
N PRO A 202 -7.49 -3.13 8.36
CA PRO A 202 -7.66 -3.99 9.54
C PRO A 202 -6.96 -5.35 9.46
N ASP A 203 -6.35 -5.68 8.33
CA ASP A 203 -5.68 -6.95 8.08
C ASP A 203 -4.22 -6.97 8.58
N GLN A 204 -3.55 -8.09 8.43
CA GLN A 204 -2.12 -8.32 8.64
C GLN A 204 -1.55 -7.80 9.98
N PRO A 205 -2.16 -8.13 11.14
CA PRO A 205 -1.66 -7.70 12.43
C PRO A 205 -0.23 -8.19 12.67
N ASP A 206 0.50 -7.46 13.50
CA ASP A 206 1.80 -7.89 14.00
C ASP A 206 1.68 -9.12 14.93
N GLN A 207 2.82 -9.70 15.33
CA GLN A 207 2.82 -10.95 16.10
C GLN A 207 2.14 -10.85 17.47
N TRP A 208 2.11 -9.68 18.11
CA TRP A 208 1.51 -9.48 19.43
C TRP A 208 0.00 -9.25 19.36
N HIS A 209 -0.51 -8.80 18.19
CA HIS A 209 -1.94 -8.60 17.92
C HIS A 209 -2.53 -9.71 17.05
N ARG A 210 -1.86 -10.86 16.95
CA ARG A 210 -2.32 -11.99 16.14
C ARG A 210 -3.73 -12.43 16.50
N GLY A 211 -4.62 -12.47 15.50
CA GLY A 211 -6.03 -12.83 15.65
C GLY A 211 -6.93 -11.70 16.13
N LEU A 212 -6.38 -10.49 16.29
CA LEU A 212 -7.12 -9.27 16.56
C LEU A 212 -7.19 -8.41 15.28
N ARG A 213 -8.13 -7.48 15.23
CA ARG A 213 -8.18 -6.43 14.21
C ARG A 213 -6.92 -5.58 14.30
N ASN A 214 -6.22 -5.42 13.19
CA ASN A 214 -5.08 -4.52 13.13
C ASN A 214 -5.53 -3.04 13.14
N GLU A 215 -4.63 -2.13 13.54
CA GLU A 215 -4.87 -0.68 13.59
C GLU A 215 -3.63 0.08 13.12
N PRO A 216 -3.79 1.29 12.54
CA PRO A 216 -2.65 2.12 12.13
C PRO A 216 -1.69 2.47 13.28
N ALA A 217 -2.17 2.49 14.53
CA ALA A 217 -1.31 2.68 15.71
C ALA A 217 -0.21 1.62 15.83
N ASN A 218 -0.42 0.40 15.30
CA ASN A 218 0.56 -0.69 15.34
C ASN A 218 1.75 -0.46 14.39
N LEU A 219 1.73 0.60 13.57
CA LEU A 219 2.87 1.02 12.75
C LEU A 219 4.13 1.24 13.59
N ALA A 220 3.97 1.70 14.83
CA ALA A 220 5.09 1.89 15.77
C ALA A 220 5.82 0.57 16.06
N THR A 221 5.08 -0.53 16.19
CA THR A 221 5.65 -1.88 16.42
C THR A 221 6.42 -2.38 15.18
N VAL A 222 5.90 -2.10 13.99
CA VAL A 222 6.59 -2.41 12.73
C VAL A 222 7.91 -1.63 12.64
N ALA A 223 7.87 -0.31 12.92
CA ALA A 223 9.05 0.54 12.90
C ALA A 223 10.12 0.08 13.90
N GLN A 224 9.72 -0.27 15.12
CA GLN A 224 10.61 -0.81 16.16
C GLN A 224 11.31 -2.10 15.68
N THR A 225 10.56 -3.04 15.14
CA THR A 225 11.10 -4.30 14.62
C THR A 225 12.12 -4.07 13.50
N ILE A 226 11.80 -3.14 12.58
CA ILE A 226 12.70 -2.81 11.46
C ILE A 226 13.97 -2.11 11.98
N ALA A 227 13.86 -1.23 12.96
CA ALA A 227 15.00 -0.59 13.60
C ALA A 227 15.97 -1.61 14.21
N GLU A 228 15.44 -2.59 14.93
CA GLU A 228 16.21 -3.70 15.51
C GLU A 228 16.91 -4.54 14.43
N LEU A 229 16.19 -4.91 13.37
CA LEU A 229 16.76 -5.68 12.24
C LEU A 229 17.89 -4.95 11.53
N ARG A 230 17.83 -3.63 11.46
CA ARG A 230 18.83 -2.78 10.78
C ARG A 230 19.92 -2.25 11.72
N GLY A 231 19.79 -2.43 13.03
CA GLY A 231 20.75 -1.91 14.03
C GLY A 231 20.81 -0.38 14.08
N VAL A 232 19.66 0.29 13.86
CA VAL A 232 19.51 1.75 13.89
C VAL A 232 18.41 2.16 14.87
N SER A 233 18.23 3.46 15.15
CA SER A 233 17.16 3.91 16.04
C SER A 233 15.79 3.91 15.32
N VAL A 234 14.70 3.86 16.10
CA VAL A 234 13.33 3.94 15.59
C VAL A 234 13.08 5.28 14.91
N GLU A 235 13.65 6.35 15.46
CA GLU A 235 13.55 7.71 14.90
C GLU A 235 14.19 7.78 13.50
N GLN A 236 15.32 7.09 13.29
CA GLN A 236 15.98 7.02 11.97
C GLN A 236 15.09 6.28 10.96
N ILE A 237 14.45 5.18 11.35
CA ILE A 237 13.49 4.46 10.49
C ILE A 237 12.28 5.36 10.22
N ALA A 238 11.67 5.93 11.25
CA ALA A 238 10.51 6.78 11.14
C ALA A 238 10.76 7.98 10.19
N GLN A 239 11.92 8.63 10.33
CA GLN A 239 12.29 9.75 9.48
C GLN A 239 12.53 9.31 8.03
N ALA A 240 13.38 8.31 7.81
CA ALA A 240 13.73 7.86 6.46
C ALA A 240 12.51 7.37 5.67
N THR A 241 11.65 6.56 6.30
CA THR A 241 10.45 6.03 5.65
C THR A 241 9.38 7.09 5.41
N SER A 242 9.25 8.06 6.32
CA SER A 242 8.35 9.20 6.12
C SER A 242 8.82 10.09 4.96
N ASP A 243 10.12 10.34 4.83
CA ASP A 243 10.68 11.11 3.72
C ASP A 243 10.52 10.37 2.39
N ASN A 244 10.65 9.03 2.41
CA ASN A 244 10.36 8.20 1.24
C ASN A 244 8.88 8.30 0.82
N ALA A 245 7.96 8.19 1.77
CA ALA A 245 6.52 8.30 1.51
C ALA A 245 6.16 9.70 0.99
N ARG A 246 6.67 10.79 1.62
CA ARG A 246 6.45 12.16 1.13
C ARG A 246 6.94 12.33 -0.31
N ARG A 247 8.15 11.82 -0.61
CA ARG A 247 8.71 11.89 -1.96
C ARG A 247 7.89 11.09 -2.97
N LEU A 248 7.44 9.88 -2.61
CA LEU A 248 6.69 9.01 -3.51
C LEU A 248 5.31 9.59 -3.84
N PHE A 249 4.56 9.97 -2.79
CA PHE A 249 3.18 10.43 -2.90
C PHE A 249 3.05 11.96 -3.04
N ARG A 250 4.18 12.69 -3.06
CA ARG A 250 4.23 14.17 -3.15
C ARG A 250 3.43 14.85 -2.03
N LEU A 251 3.52 14.32 -0.80
CA LEU A 251 2.86 14.91 0.37
C LEU A 251 3.63 16.16 0.85
N LEU A 252 2.89 17.19 1.22
CA LEU A 252 3.43 18.46 1.72
C LEU A 252 3.94 18.35 3.17
#